data_be2cedd2ad6815bde097f8adac060ea8
#
_entry.id   be2cedd2ad6815bde097f8adac060ea8
#
_cell.length_a   1.000
_cell.length_b   1.000
_cell.length_c   1.000
_cell.angle_alpha   90.00
_cell.angle_beta   90.00
_cell.angle_gamma   90.00
#
_symmetry.space_group_name_H-M   'P 1'
#
loop_
_entity.id
_entity.type
_entity.pdbx_description
1 polymer ?
#
loop_
_entity_poly.entity_id
_entity_poly.type
_entity_poly.pdbx_seq_one_letter_code
_entity_poly.pdbx_strand_id
1 'polypeptide(L)' 'MNEKMTLSVDELAQELGISKPLAYDLIKRDGFPSVRVSERRIIIPVDALRSWLNANAGAFGG' A
#
# COMPACT_ATOMS: atom_id res chain seq x y z
N MET A 1 -16.15 15.41 0.01
CA MET A 1 -15.51 14.64 -0.38
C MET A 1 -15.09 13.59 0.38
N ASN A 2 -15.07 12.49 0.03
CA ASN A 2 -14.85 11.34 0.79
C ASN A 2 -13.57 10.74 0.47
N GLU A 3 -12.53 11.36 0.94
CA GLU A 3 -11.25 10.73 0.82
C GLU A 3 -11.22 9.56 1.74
N LYS A 4 -10.86 8.42 1.24
CA LYS A 4 -10.70 7.26 2.09
C LYS A 4 -9.44 7.41 2.90
N MET A 5 -9.51 7.01 4.15
CA MET A 5 -8.34 6.99 5.02
C MET A 5 -7.48 5.76 4.78
N THR A 6 -8.07 4.72 4.23
CA THR A 6 -7.36 3.47 3.99
C THR A 6 -7.74 2.91 2.64
N LEU A 7 -6.89 2.04 2.11
CA LEU A 7 -7.13 1.33 0.86
C LEU A 7 -7.15 -0.17 1.11
N SER A 8 -7.92 -0.87 0.30
CA SER A 8 -7.81 -2.33 0.25
C SER A 8 -6.64 -2.69 -0.64
N VAL A 9 -6.29 -3.99 -0.70
CA VAL A 9 -5.21 -4.43 -1.57
C VAL A 9 -5.55 -4.16 -3.03
N ASP A 10 -6.81 -4.39 -3.42
CA ASP A 10 -7.24 -4.10 -4.80
C ASP A 10 -7.08 -2.63 -5.10
N GLU A 11 -7.50 -1.78 -4.18
CA GLU A 11 -7.39 -0.34 -4.37
C GLU A 11 -5.93 0.10 -4.40
N LEU A 12 -5.09 -0.52 -3.59
CA LEU A 12 -3.67 -0.23 -3.61
C LEU A 12 -3.08 -0.52 -4.98
N ALA A 13 -3.42 -1.68 -5.54
CA ALA A 13 -2.92 -2.04 -6.86
C ALA A 13 -3.35 -1.02 -7.91
N GLN A 14 -4.60 -0.59 -7.84
CA GLN A 14 -5.10 0.39 -8.79
C GLN A 14 -4.42 1.74 -8.64
N GLU A 15 -4.25 2.17 -7.39
CA GLU A 15 -3.63 3.48 -7.14
C GLU A 15 -2.19 3.51 -7.59
N LEU A 16 -1.47 2.43 -7.43
CA LEU A 16 -0.07 2.37 -7.82
C LEU A 16 0.11 1.94 -9.27
N GLY A 17 -0.95 1.51 -9.93
CA GLY A 17 -0.85 1.06 -11.32
C GLY A 17 -0.07 -0.23 -11.46
N ILE A 18 -0.20 -1.13 -10.51
CA ILE A 18 0.53 -2.39 -10.52
C ILE A 18 -0.46 -3.55 -10.45
N SER A 19 0.05 -4.76 -10.70
CA SER A 19 -0.79 -5.94 -10.62
C SER A 19 -1.10 -6.29 -9.17
N LYS A 20 -2.16 -7.05 -8.95
CA LYS A 20 -2.53 -7.46 -7.62
C LYS A 20 -1.47 -8.34 -6.97
N PRO A 21 -0.87 -9.32 -7.67
CA PRO A 21 0.21 -10.09 -7.06
C PRO A 21 1.38 -9.21 -6.61
N LEU A 22 1.71 -8.18 -7.38
CA LEU A 22 2.78 -7.29 -6.99
C LEU A 22 2.39 -6.48 -5.76
N ALA A 23 1.13 -6.08 -5.66
CA ALA A 23 0.66 -5.37 -4.47
C ALA A 23 0.80 -6.24 -3.22
N TYR A 24 0.50 -7.54 -3.33
CA TYR A 24 0.68 -8.44 -2.21
C TYR A 24 2.16 -8.60 -1.84
N ASP A 25 3.03 -8.60 -2.83
CA ASP A 25 4.46 -8.65 -2.56
C ASP A 25 4.93 -7.42 -1.80
N LEU A 26 4.41 -6.25 -2.16
CA LEU A 26 4.77 -5.03 -1.45
C LEU A 26 4.33 -5.08 0.01
N ILE A 27 3.14 -5.60 0.25
CA ILE A 27 2.60 -5.67 1.60
C ILE A 27 3.48 -6.53 2.50
N LYS A 28 4.13 -7.52 1.93
CA LYS A 28 4.98 -8.43 2.71
C LYS A 28 6.34 -7.84 3.03
N ARG A 29 6.71 -6.73 2.43
CA ARG A 29 8.01 -6.13 2.70
C ARG A 29 8.06 -5.51 4.07
N ASP A 30 9.22 -5.61 4.70
CA ASP A 30 9.42 -5.01 6.00
C ASP A 30 9.24 -3.51 5.89
N GLY A 31 8.50 -2.95 6.81
CA GLY A 31 8.32 -1.51 6.85
C GLY A 31 7.20 -0.99 5.98
N PHE A 32 6.58 -1.84 5.17
CA PHE A 32 5.46 -1.37 4.35
C PHE A 32 4.26 -1.12 5.27
N PRO A 33 3.60 0.04 5.14
CA PRO A 33 2.49 0.39 6.03
C PRO A 33 1.22 -0.39 5.67
N SER A 34 0.93 -1.40 6.42
CA SER A 34 -0.32 -2.13 6.27
C SER A 34 -0.78 -2.61 7.63
N VAL A 35 -2.08 -2.79 7.76
CA VAL A 35 -2.68 -3.26 8.99
C VAL A 35 -3.57 -4.45 8.65
N ARG A 36 -3.32 -5.57 9.29
CA ARG A 36 -4.16 -6.74 9.09
C ARG A 36 -5.28 -6.68 10.12
N VAL A 37 -6.49 -6.39 9.66
CA VAL A 37 -7.62 -6.26 10.57
C VAL A 37 -8.34 -7.58 10.79
N SER A 38 -8.12 -8.56 9.91
CA SER A 38 -8.63 -9.91 10.11
C SER A 38 -7.80 -10.83 9.23
N GLU A 39 -8.07 -12.13 9.28
CA GLU A 39 -7.31 -13.08 8.50
C GLU A 39 -7.32 -12.78 7.02
N ARG A 40 -8.42 -12.20 6.54
CA ARG A 40 -8.56 -11.99 5.10
C ARG A 40 -8.58 -10.53 4.72
N ARG A 41 -8.49 -9.64 5.70
CA ARG A 41 -8.64 -8.24 5.38
C ARG A 41 -7.41 -7.47 5.80
N ILE A 42 -6.80 -6.83 4.83
CA ILE A 42 -5.65 -5.96 5.05
C ILE A 42 -6.02 -4.58 4.54
N ILE A 43 -5.71 -3.57 5.31
CA ILE A 43 -5.93 -2.19 4.89
C ILE A 43 -4.60 -1.46 4.90
N ILE A 44 -4.50 -0.46 4.04
CA ILE A 44 -3.29 0.34 3.90
C ILE A 44 -3.65 1.79 4.19
N PRO A 45 -3.14 2.37 5.28
CA PRO A 45 -3.42 3.78 5.57
C PRO A 45 -2.84 4.68 4.49
N VAL A 46 -3.65 5.58 3.96
CA VAL A 46 -3.24 6.40 2.83
C VAL A 46 -2.06 7.31 3.20
N ASP A 47 -2.14 7.96 4.36
CA ASP A 47 -1.07 8.86 4.76
C ASP A 47 0.24 8.13 4.97
N ALA A 48 0.18 6.96 5.59
CA ALA A 48 1.38 6.16 5.79
C ALA A 48 1.94 5.66 4.47
N LEU A 49 1.06 5.33 3.51
CA LEU A 49 1.50 4.92 2.19
C LEU A 49 2.25 6.05 1.50
N ARG A 50 1.74 7.26 1.59
CA ARG A 50 2.42 8.41 0.98
C ARG A 50 3.80 8.60 1.56
N SER A 51 3.90 8.50 2.88
CA SER A 51 5.20 8.64 3.54
C SER A 51 6.17 7.55 3.10
N TRP A 52 5.65 6.32 2.99
CA TRP A 52 6.48 5.19 2.56
C TRP A 52 6.98 5.40 1.14
N LEU A 53 6.10 5.84 0.25
CA LEU A 53 6.48 6.09 -1.14
C LEU A 53 7.55 7.17 -1.22
N ASN A 54 7.40 8.23 -0.45
CA ASN A 54 8.37 9.31 -0.44
C ASN A 54 9.73 8.81 0.07
N ALA A 55 9.70 8.03 1.13
CA ALA A 55 10.94 7.52 1.71
C ALA A 55 11.65 6.55 0.79
N ASN A 56 10.91 5.84 -0.06
CA ASN A 56 11.48 4.81 -0.91
C ASN A 56 11.59 5.21 -2.38
N ALA A 57 11.32 6.46 -2.69
CA ALA A 57 11.29 6.90 -4.08
C ALA A 57 12.62 6.66 -4.78
N GLY A 58 13.73 6.91 -4.11
CA GLY A 58 15.03 6.66 -4.71
C GLY A 58 15.42 5.20 -4.77
N ALA A 59 14.82 4.39 -3.90
CA ALA A 59 15.17 2.98 -3.82
C ALA A 59 14.69 2.20 -5.03
N PHE A 60 13.68 2.69 -5.73
CA PHE A 60 13.17 1.99 -6.89
C PHE A 60 13.76 2.51 -8.19
N GLY A 61 14.80 3.29 -8.05
CA GLY A 61 15.58 3.66 -9.19
C GLY A 61 14.85 4.53 -10.16
N GLY A 62 13.87 5.16 -9.65
CA GLY A 62 13.00 5.92 -10.50
C GLY A 62 13.69 6.78 -11.48
#